data_78aed3f4d1d362b8a82f95cd9e95a2e9
#
_entry.id   78aed3f4d1d362b8a82f95cd9e95a2e9
#
_cell.length_a   1.000
_cell.length_b   1.000
_cell.length_c   1.000
_cell.angle_alpha   90.00
_cell.angle_beta   90.00
_cell.angle_gamma   90.00
#
_symmetry.space_group_name_H-M   'P 1'
#
loop_
_entity.id
_entity.type
_entity.pdbx_description
1 polymer ?
#
loop_
_entity_poly.entity_id
_entity_poly.type
_entity_poly.pdbx_seq_one_letter_code
_entity_poly.pdbx_strand_id
1 'polypeptide(L)'
;MTKVDIYSGFLGAGKTTLIKKMIAEGYKGQKLVLIENEFGEIGIDGGFLQDAGINITEMNSGCICCSLVGDFGKALTKVINEYHPDRIIIEPSGVGKLSDVIGAVNKVTGPDVTLGYTVAVVDAGKVKVYTKNFGEFYNNQVETASTIILSRTDSIPQAKLDAAVEILREHLSLIHISEPTRPEPIS
;
A
#
# COMPACT_ATOMS: atom_id res chain seq x y z
N MET A 1 -18.68 -3.81 -9.24
CA MET A 1 -17.84 -4.62 -8.33
C MET A 1 -16.61 -3.80 -7.96
N THR A 2 -16.50 -3.44 -6.69
CA THR A 2 -15.42 -2.59 -6.17
C THR A 2 -14.21 -3.44 -5.77
N LYS A 3 -13.01 -3.07 -6.22
CA LYS A 3 -11.75 -3.69 -5.78
C LYS A 3 -11.11 -2.84 -4.69
N VAL A 4 -10.60 -3.49 -3.64
CA VAL A 4 -9.90 -2.81 -2.54
C VAL A 4 -8.43 -3.22 -2.56
N ASP A 5 -7.56 -2.28 -2.88
CA ASP A 5 -6.10 -2.49 -2.87
C ASP A 5 -5.47 -1.83 -1.64
N ILE A 6 -4.52 -2.49 -1.02
CA ILE A 6 -3.81 -2.01 0.17
C ILE A 6 -2.34 -1.84 -0.17
N TYR A 7 -1.81 -0.62 0.01
CA TYR A 7 -0.39 -0.28 -0.19
C TYR A 7 0.25 0.01 1.16
N SER A 8 0.74 -1.03 1.81
CA SER A 8 1.44 -0.97 3.08
C SER A 8 2.95 -0.81 2.88
N GLY A 9 3.65 -0.62 3.96
CA GLY A 9 5.11 -0.47 4.00
C GLY A 9 5.54 0.45 5.14
N PHE A 10 6.76 0.29 5.60
CA PHE A 10 7.28 1.03 6.74
C PHE A 10 7.42 2.54 6.44
N LEU A 11 7.67 3.35 7.48
CA LEU A 11 7.82 4.80 7.37
C LEU A 11 8.88 5.18 6.32
N GLY A 12 8.52 6.11 5.42
CA GLY A 12 9.42 6.62 4.39
C GLY A 12 9.80 5.62 3.27
N ALA A 13 9.14 4.46 3.19
CA ALA A 13 9.42 3.45 2.16
C ALA A 13 9.02 3.88 0.74
N GLY A 14 8.21 4.92 0.57
CA GLY A 14 7.77 5.42 -0.73
C GLY A 14 6.36 4.97 -1.14
N LYS A 15 5.50 4.63 -0.19
CA LYS A 15 4.10 4.23 -0.43
C LYS A 15 3.33 5.25 -1.26
N THR A 16 3.27 6.49 -0.77
CA THR A 16 2.57 7.60 -1.43
C THR A 16 3.09 7.84 -2.85
N THR A 17 4.41 7.74 -3.06
CA THR A 17 5.02 7.88 -4.40
C THR A 17 4.56 6.79 -5.35
N LEU A 18 4.50 5.53 -4.88
CA LEU A 18 3.99 4.41 -5.66
C LEU A 18 2.51 4.59 -5.97
N ILE A 19 1.70 4.96 -4.98
CA ILE A 19 0.26 5.18 -5.15
C ILE A 19 0.01 6.26 -6.20
N LYS A 20 0.70 7.41 -6.13
CA LYS A 20 0.61 8.47 -7.15
C LYS A 20 0.92 7.94 -8.55
N LYS A 21 1.97 7.13 -8.70
CA LYS A 21 2.31 6.51 -9.98
C LYS A 21 1.24 5.54 -10.47
N MET A 22 0.73 4.69 -9.59
CA MET A 22 -0.35 3.75 -9.94
C MET A 22 -1.62 4.47 -10.36
N ILE A 23 -1.99 5.55 -9.69
CA ILE A 23 -3.12 6.39 -10.05
C ILE A 23 -2.92 6.99 -11.45
N ALA A 24 -1.75 7.58 -11.71
CA ALA A 24 -1.46 8.26 -12.97
C ALA A 24 -1.36 7.31 -14.18
N GLU A 25 -0.84 6.10 -13.99
CA GLU A 25 -0.50 5.18 -15.07
C GLU A 25 -1.39 3.93 -15.13
N GLY A 26 -1.72 3.35 -13.97
CA GLY A 26 -2.36 2.04 -13.86
C GLY A 26 -3.88 2.06 -13.75
N TYR A 27 -4.45 3.14 -13.19
CA TYR A 27 -5.88 3.19 -12.85
C TYR A 27 -6.67 4.22 -13.67
N LYS A 28 -6.16 4.60 -14.85
CA LYS A 28 -6.83 5.56 -15.73
C LYS A 28 -8.25 5.13 -16.06
N GLY A 29 -9.19 6.07 -15.98
CA GLY A 29 -10.59 5.85 -16.32
C GLY A 29 -11.41 5.12 -15.24
N GLN A 30 -10.82 4.79 -14.10
CA GLN A 30 -11.53 4.21 -12.96
C GLN A 30 -11.98 5.31 -11.99
N LYS A 31 -13.13 5.09 -11.34
CA LYS A 31 -13.57 5.92 -10.22
C LYS A 31 -12.88 5.45 -8.95
N LEU A 32 -11.95 6.25 -8.45
CA LEU A 32 -11.08 5.90 -7.33
C LEU A 32 -11.49 6.60 -6.04
N VAL A 33 -11.36 5.91 -4.92
CA VAL A 33 -11.35 6.50 -3.59
C VAL A 33 -10.03 6.15 -2.93
N LEU A 34 -9.33 7.15 -2.39
CA LEU A 34 -8.11 6.99 -1.63
C LEU A 34 -8.41 7.21 -0.14
N ILE A 35 -8.05 6.21 0.68
CA ILE A 35 -8.15 6.26 2.14
C ILE A 35 -6.73 6.27 2.70
N GLU A 36 -6.33 7.39 3.26
CA GLU A 36 -5.03 7.57 3.90
C GLU A 36 -5.18 7.53 5.42
N ASN A 37 -4.24 6.89 6.09
CA ASN A 37 -4.16 6.87 7.54
C ASN A 37 -2.81 7.43 7.99
N GLU A 38 -2.67 8.75 7.89
CA GLU A 38 -1.51 9.45 8.46
C GLU A 38 -1.87 10.32 9.67
N PHE A 39 -0.99 10.27 10.66
CA PHE A 39 -0.97 11.26 11.74
C PHE A 39 -0.31 12.53 11.21
N GLY A 40 -1.12 13.55 10.90
CA GLY A 40 -0.61 14.87 10.51
C GLY A 40 -0.98 15.28 9.08
N GLU A 41 -1.29 16.54 8.94
CA GLU A 41 -1.72 17.22 7.72
C GLU A 41 -0.70 17.12 6.59
N ILE A 42 -0.80 16.17 5.71
CA ILE A 42 -0.35 16.30 4.31
C ILE A 42 -1.12 15.27 3.48
N GLY A 43 -2.32 15.62 3.05
CA GLY A 43 -3.03 14.89 2.00
C GLY A 43 -2.23 14.93 0.68
N ILE A 44 -2.43 13.96 -0.18
CA ILE A 44 -2.00 14.07 -1.58
C ILE A 44 -2.65 15.34 -2.12
N ASP A 45 -1.87 16.28 -2.68
CA ASP A 45 -2.40 17.52 -3.25
C ASP A 45 -3.55 17.19 -4.22
N GLY A 46 -4.78 17.47 -3.82
CA GLY A 46 -5.99 17.24 -4.63
C GLY A 46 -5.90 17.89 -6.01
N GLY A 47 -5.05 18.93 -6.17
CA GLY A 47 -4.76 19.58 -7.45
C GLY A 47 -4.05 18.66 -8.45
N PHE A 48 -3.10 17.84 -8.02
CA PHE A 48 -2.37 16.92 -8.91
C PHE A 48 -3.28 15.84 -9.51
N LEU A 49 -4.31 15.46 -8.79
CA LEU A 49 -5.22 14.36 -9.15
C LEU A 49 -6.37 14.84 -10.04
N GLN A 50 -6.82 16.10 -9.90
CA GLN A 50 -7.81 16.72 -10.78
C GLN A 50 -7.27 16.94 -12.20
N ASP A 51 -5.99 17.28 -12.34
CA ASP A 51 -5.36 17.46 -13.65
C ASP A 51 -5.23 16.14 -14.45
N ALA A 52 -5.26 14.99 -13.79
CA ALA A 52 -5.22 13.69 -14.44
C ALA A 52 -6.59 13.19 -14.95
N GLY A 53 -7.68 13.96 -14.77
CA GLY A 53 -9.05 13.58 -15.19
C GLY A 53 -9.60 12.39 -14.40
N ILE A 54 -9.09 12.13 -13.21
CA ILE A 54 -9.46 11.02 -12.34
C ILE A 54 -10.32 11.57 -11.20
N ASN A 55 -11.54 11.05 -11.03
CA ASN A 55 -12.38 11.40 -9.91
C ASN A 55 -11.87 10.68 -8.66
N ILE A 56 -11.13 11.39 -7.82
CA ILE A 56 -10.63 10.88 -6.54
C ILE A 56 -11.36 11.59 -5.40
N THR A 57 -11.83 10.81 -4.47
CA THR A 57 -12.32 11.28 -3.18
C THR A 57 -11.30 10.90 -2.12
N GLU A 58 -10.65 11.88 -1.54
CA GLU A 58 -9.74 11.69 -0.40
C GLU A 58 -10.58 11.65 0.89
N MET A 59 -10.27 10.68 1.73
CA MET A 59 -10.85 10.57 3.06
C MET A 59 -9.76 10.38 4.10
N ASN A 60 -9.58 11.39 4.93
CA ASN A 60 -8.75 11.28 6.12
C ASN A 60 -9.55 10.57 7.21
N SER A 61 -9.39 9.26 7.31
CA SER A 61 -9.95 8.50 8.43
C SER A 61 -9.00 8.59 9.61
N GLY A 62 -9.38 9.33 10.64
CA GLY A 62 -8.60 9.36 11.88
C GLY A 62 -8.27 7.96 12.37
N CYS A 63 -7.02 7.76 12.67
CA CYS A 63 -6.36 6.57 13.25
C CYS A 63 -7.05 5.20 13.08
N ILE A 64 -6.82 4.55 11.93
CA ILE A 64 -7.25 3.15 11.70
C ILE A 64 -6.56 2.19 12.72
N CYS A 65 -5.42 2.59 13.28
CA CYS A 65 -4.62 1.73 14.15
C CYS A 65 -5.03 1.73 15.63
N CYS A 66 -5.75 2.75 16.11
CA CYS A 66 -5.90 2.93 17.56
C CYS A 66 -7.27 2.57 18.13
N SER A 67 -8.28 2.47 17.32
CA SER A 67 -9.57 1.98 17.80
C SER A 67 -10.36 1.39 16.65
N LEU A 68 -10.45 0.07 16.64
CA LEU A 68 -11.66 -0.51 16.12
C LEU A 68 -11.64 -0.87 14.62
N VAL A 69 -11.14 -2.03 14.39
CA VAL A 69 -11.53 -2.87 13.22
C VAL A 69 -13.04 -2.74 12.88
N GLY A 70 -13.89 -2.39 13.84
CA GLY A 70 -15.33 -2.18 13.65
C GLY A 70 -15.68 -0.85 12.97
N ASP A 71 -15.02 0.24 13.32
CA ASP A 71 -15.35 1.56 12.76
C ASP A 71 -14.78 1.74 11.35
N PHE A 72 -13.63 1.13 11.07
CA PHE A 72 -13.08 1.10 9.72
C PHE A 72 -13.98 0.34 8.74
N GLY A 73 -14.52 -0.81 9.14
CA GLY A 73 -15.47 -1.55 8.32
C GLY A 73 -16.74 -0.75 7.99
N LYS A 74 -17.26 0.01 8.96
CA LYS A 74 -18.40 0.91 8.75
C LYS A 74 -18.05 2.05 7.79
N ALA A 75 -16.88 2.68 7.97
CA ALA A 75 -16.40 3.74 7.09
C ALA A 75 -16.23 3.23 5.65
N LEU A 76 -15.65 2.06 5.48
CA LEU A 76 -15.49 1.44 4.17
C LEU A 76 -16.84 1.11 3.51
N THR A 77 -17.79 0.55 4.26
CA THR A 77 -19.14 0.30 3.78
C THR A 77 -19.84 1.58 3.35
N LYS A 78 -19.70 2.66 4.14
CA LYS A 78 -20.25 3.98 3.80
C LYS A 78 -19.68 4.50 2.48
N VAL A 79 -18.36 4.46 2.32
CA VAL A 79 -17.66 4.86 1.08
C VAL A 79 -18.19 4.09 -0.13
N ILE A 80 -18.32 2.78 -0.02
CA ILE A 80 -18.83 1.93 -1.11
C ILE A 80 -20.24 2.35 -1.50
N ASN A 81 -21.12 2.57 -0.51
CA ASN A 81 -22.53 2.90 -0.74
C ASN A 81 -22.74 4.32 -1.25
N GLU A 82 -21.94 5.30 -0.82
CA GLU A 82 -22.08 6.70 -1.22
C GLU A 82 -21.42 6.98 -2.57
N TYR A 83 -20.24 6.42 -2.79
CA TYR A 83 -19.44 6.80 -3.95
C TYR A 83 -19.48 5.75 -5.08
N HIS A 84 -19.88 4.51 -4.83
CA HIS A 84 -19.87 3.42 -5.82
C HIS A 84 -18.56 3.38 -6.63
N PRO A 85 -17.39 3.29 -5.99
CA PRO A 85 -16.11 3.34 -6.69
C PRO A 85 -15.82 2.04 -7.43
N ASP A 86 -15.06 2.13 -8.52
CA ASP A 86 -14.49 0.96 -9.18
C ASP A 86 -13.37 0.36 -8.33
N ARG A 87 -12.63 1.24 -7.62
CA ARG A 87 -11.50 0.84 -6.79
C ARG A 87 -11.33 1.75 -5.58
N ILE A 88 -10.97 1.12 -4.46
CA ILE A 88 -10.56 1.80 -3.24
C ILE A 88 -9.09 1.49 -3.01
N ILE A 89 -8.29 2.52 -2.81
CA ILE A 89 -6.87 2.41 -2.45
C ILE A 89 -6.76 2.76 -0.97
N ILE A 90 -6.12 1.90 -0.19
CA ILE A 90 -5.87 2.13 1.24
C ILE A 90 -4.37 2.27 1.45
N GLU A 91 -3.94 3.41 2.00
CA GLU A 91 -2.59 3.61 2.52
C GLU A 91 -2.62 3.58 4.06
N PRO A 92 -2.30 2.45 4.70
CA PRO A 92 -2.26 2.37 6.15
C PRO A 92 -1.00 3.06 6.70
N SER A 93 -1.03 3.40 7.99
CA SER A 93 0.14 3.92 8.70
C SER A 93 1.36 3.00 8.54
N GLY A 94 2.55 3.61 8.40
CA GLY A 94 3.81 2.86 8.28
C GLY A 94 4.17 2.01 9.51
N VAL A 95 3.52 2.24 10.64
CA VAL A 95 3.66 1.43 11.87
C VAL A 95 2.42 0.58 12.16
N GLY A 96 1.55 0.37 11.17
CA GLY A 96 0.39 -0.52 11.26
C GLY A 96 0.70 -1.95 10.81
N LYS A 97 -0.01 -2.92 11.36
CA LYS A 97 0.02 -4.31 10.87
C LYS A 97 -0.86 -4.44 9.64
N LEU A 98 -0.31 -4.95 8.55
CA LEU A 98 -1.06 -5.19 7.32
C LEU A 98 -2.16 -6.24 7.52
N SER A 99 -1.91 -7.25 8.35
CA SER A 99 -2.89 -8.27 8.71
C SER A 99 -4.18 -7.68 9.30
N ASP A 100 -4.09 -6.63 10.10
CA ASP A 100 -5.25 -6.01 10.74
C ASP A 100 -6.12 -5.28 9.71
N VAL A 101 -5.47 -4.59 8.76
CA VAL A 101 -6.16 -3.90 7.66
C VAL A 101 -6.84 -4.91 6.74
N ILE A 102 -6.16 -5.98 6.36
CA ILE A 102 -6.74 -7.09 5.57
C ILE A 102 -7.93 -7.71 6.31
N GLY A 103 -7.79 -7.97 7.60
CA GLY A 103 -8.87 -8.50 8.44
C GLY A 103 -10.09 -7.58 8.47
N ALA A 104 -9.88 -6.27 8.48
CA ALA A 104 -10.96 -5.30 8.44
C ALA A 104 -11.65 -5.24 7.06
N VAL A 105 -10.89 -5.27 5.97
CA VAL A 105 -11.42 -5.32 4.60
C VAL A 105 -12.21 -6.60 4.37
N ASN A 106 -11.72 -7.75 4.81
CA ASN A 106 -12.38 -9.04 4.65
C ASN A 106 -13.76 -9.11 5.32
N LYS A 107 -14.03 -8.27 6.32
CA LYS A 107 -15.36 -8.19 6.96
C LYS A 107 -16.42 -7.52 6.08
N VAL A 108 -15.99 -6.74 5.09
CA VAL A 108 -16.88 -6.03 4.16
C VAL A 108 -16.82 -6.60 2.74
N THR A 109 -15.99 -7.61 2.49
CA THR A 109 -15.97 -8.32 1.20
C THR A 109 -17.25 -9.12 0.99
N GLY A 110 -17.68 -9.20 -0.27
CA GLY A 110 -18.91 -9.87 -0.65
C GLY A 110 -19.07 -9.89 -2.17
N PRO A 111 -20.26 -10.13 -2.70
CA PRO A 111 -20.48 -10.25 -4.15
C PRO A 111 -20.02 -9.01 -4.94
N ASP A 112 -20.11 -7.82 -4.33
CA ASP A 112 -19.83 -6.53 -4.97
C ASP A 112 -18.50 -5.92 -4.55
N VAL A 113 -17.79 -6.51 -3.58
CA VAL A 113 -16.54 -5.98 -3.01
C VAL A 113 -15.51 -7.10 -2.87
N THR A 114 -14.34 -6.93 -3.48
CA THR A 114 -13.25 -7.91 -3.40
C THR A 114 -11.95 -7.28 -2.95
N LEU A 115 -11.18 -8.02 -2.15
CA LEU A 115 -9.79 -7.66 -1.89
C LEU A 115 -8.97 -7.87 -3.17
N GLY A 116 -8.28 -6.83 -3.59
CA GLY A 116 -7.38 -6.84 -4.74
C GLY A 116 -5.93 -7.06 -4.32
N TYR A 117 -5.05 -6.11 -4.64
CA TYR A 117 -3.63 -6.22 -4.30
C TYR A 117 -3.38 -5.85 -2.83
N THR A 118 -2.55 -6.64 -2.16
CA THR A 118 -1.97 -6.32 -0.85
C THR A 118 -0.48 -6.17 -1.03
N VAL A 119 -0.01 -4.93 -1.08
CA VAL A 119 1.38 -4.59 -1.41
C VAL A 119 2.13 -4.14 -0.17
N ALA A 120 3.37 -4.60 0.00
CA ALA A 120 4.33 -4.02 0.93
C ALA A 120 5.43 -3.30 0.15
N VAL A 121 5.53 -1.98 0.33
CA VAL A 121 6.61 -1.17 -0.21
C VAL A 121 7.78 -1.21 0.75
N VAL A 122 8.95 -1.64 0.28
CA VAL A 122 10.13 -1.92 1.09
C VAL A 122 11.31 -1.12 0.59
N ASP A 123 11.91 -0.28 1.44
CA ASP A 123 13.18 0.39 1.16
C ASP A 123 14.31 -0.65 1.15
N ALA A 124 14.84 -0.98 -0.02
CA ALA A 124 15.87 -2.00 -0.20
C ALA A 124 17.15 -1.74 0.63
N GLY A 125 17.45 -0.46 0.90
CA GLY A 125 18.59 -0.06 1.73
C GLY A 125 18.41 -0.29 3.23
N LYS A 126 17.18 -0.54 3.69
CA LYS A 126 16.81 -0.61 5.11
C LYS A 126 16.37 -2.00 5.59
N VAL A 127 16.19 -2.97 4.70
CA VAL A 127 15.66 -4.31 5.01
C VAL A 127 16.31 -4.91 6.25
N LYS A 128 17.65 -5.04 6.27
CA LYS A 128 18.41 -5.66 7.38
C LYS A 128 18.15 -4.96 8.73
N VAL A 129 18.08 -3.63 8.72
CA VAL A 129 17.91 -2.84 9.94
C VAL A 129 16.47 -2.94 10.45
N TYR A 130 15.50 -2.87 9.55
CA TYR A 130 14.08 -2.85 9.93
C TYR A 130 13.58 -4.23 10.36
N THR A 131 14.00 -5.29 9.69
CA THR A 131 13.70 -6.67 10.09
C THR A 131 14.15 -6.93 11.53
N LYS A 132 15.35 -6.44 11.91
CA LYS A 132 15.90 -6.66 13.24
C LYS A 132 15.25 -5.80 14.33
N ASN A 133 14.95 -4.53 14.02
CA ASN A 133 14.58 -3.54 15.06
C ASN A 133 13.07 -3.28 15.15
N PHE A 134 12.31 -3.58 14.10
CA PHE A 134 10.87 -3.29 14.01
C PHE A 134 10.06 -4.52 13.59
N GLY A 135 10.52 -5.71 13.95
CA GLY A 135 9.99 -7.00 13.50
C GLY A 135 8.48 -7.14 13.67
N GLU A 136 7.89 -6.62 14.74
CA GLU A 136 6.45 -6.75 14.97
C GLU A 136 5.60 -6.12 13.85
N PHE A 137 5.96 -4.95 13.36
CA PHE A 137 5.23 -4.24 12.30
C PHE A 137 5.80 -4.56 10.94
N TYR A 138 7.12 -4.42 10.80
CA TYR A 138 7.81 -4.58 9.52
C TYR A 138 7.67 -6.00 8.97
N ASN A 139 7.96 -7.02 9.80
CA ASN A 139 7.84 -8.40 9.36
C ASN A 139 6.38 -8.76 9.05
N ASN A 140 5.41 -8.29 9.85
CA ASN A 140 4.00 -8.49 9.54
C ASN A 140 3.62 -7.90 8.18
N GLN A 141 4.09 -6.70 7.84
CA GLN A 141 3.84 -6.08 6.53
C GLN A 141 4.42 -6.91 5.40
N VAL A 142 5.66 -7.39 5.55
CA VAL A 142 6.35 -8.22 4.56
C VAL A 142 5.68 -9.59 4.40
N GLU A 143 5.44 -10.30 5.51
CA GLU A 143 4.92 -11.67 5.53
C GLU A 143 3.45 -11.77 5.10
N THR A 144 2.68 -10.69 5.28
CA THR A 144 1.24 -10.69 4.98
C THR A 144 0.91 -10.16 3.57
N ALA A 145 1.81 -9.41 2.95
CA ALA A 145 1.60 -8.88 1.62
C ALA A 145 1.58 -9.97 0.55
N SER A 146 0.71 -9.84 -0.46
CA SER A 146 0.73 -10.71 -1.65
C SER A 146 1.84 -10.32 -2.63
N THR A 147 2.33 -9.09 -2.53
CA THR A 147 3.37 -8.54 -3.42
C THR A 147 4.29 -7.63 -2.64
N ILE A 148 5.60 -7.77 -2.83
CA ILE A 148 6.59 -6.84 -2.31
C ILE A 148 7.17 -6.02 -3.44
N ILE A 149 7.20 -4.71 -3.24
CA ILE A 149 7.83 -3.76 -4.17
C ILE A 149 9.03 -3.13 -3.48
N LEU A 150 10.23 -3.39 -4.03
CA LEU A 150 11.45 -2.77 -3.56
C LEU A 150 11.57 -1.34 -4.09
N SER A 151 11.76 -0.39 -3.21
CA SER A 151 12.03 0.99 -3.55
C SER A 151 13.51 1.33 -3.36
N ARG A 152 13.98 2.43 -4.01
CA ARG A 152 15.35 2.95 -3.91
C ARG A 152 16.44 1.95 -4.31
N THR A 153 16.13 1.06 -5.23
CA THR A 153 17.05 0.03 -5.71
C THR A 153 18.22 0.60 -6.50
N ASP A 154 18.02 1.72 -7.18
CA ASP A 154 19.01 2.47 -7.96
C ASP A 154 20.04 3.20 -7.08
N SER A 155 19.71 3.44 -5.81
CA SER A 155 20.58 4.18 -4.88
C SER A 155 21.51 3.28 -4.04
N ILE A 156 21.52 1.97 -4.27
CA ILE A 156 22.31 1.00 -3.51
C ILE A 156 23.11 0.08 -4.45
N PRO A 157 24.29 -0.42 -4.00
CA PRO A 157 25.06 -1.42 -4.76
C PRO A 157 24.25 -2.72 -4.95
N GLN A 158 24.49 -3.42 -6.09
CA GLN A 158 23.80 -4.69 -6.41
C GLN A 158 23.94 -5.73 -5.29
N ALA A 159 25.13 -5.91 -4.73
CA ALA A 159 25.33 -6.87 -3.64
C ALA A 159 24.47 -6.57 -2.40
N LYS A 160 24.16 -5.30 -2.13
CA LYS A 160 23.27 -4.92 -1.03
C LYS A 160 21.81 -5.20 -1.37
N LEU A 161 21.45 -5.03 -2.64
CA LEU A 161 20.11 -5.38 -3.14
C LEU A 161 19.88 -6.89 -3.06
N ASP A 162 20.85 -7.70 -3.50
CA ASP A 162 20.78 -9.15 -3.46
C ASP A 162 20.64 -9.66 -2.02
N ALA A 163 21.42 -9.11 -1.08
CA ALA A 163 21.30 -9.44 0.33
C ALA A 163 19.92 -9.03 0.92
N ALA A 164 19.37 -7.91 0.49
CA ALA A 164 18.02 -7.50 0.91
C ALA A 164 16.96 -8.49 0.40
N VAL A 165 17.06 -8.93 -0.84
CA VAL A 165 16.15 -9.92 -1.44
C VAL A 165 16.25 -11.26 -0.71
N GLU A 166 17.45 -11.73 -0.34
CA GLU A 166 17.64 -12.97 0.43
C GLU A 166 16.96 -12.88 1.80
N ILE A 167 17.18 -11.79 2.56
CA ILE A 167 16.52 -11.59 3.86
C ILE A 167 14.99 -11.62 3.71
N LEU A 168 14.46 -10.96 2.69
CA LEU A 168 13.01 -10.96 2.45
C LEU A 168 12.51 -12.36 2.08
N ARG A 169 13.23 -13.12 1.28
CA ARG A 169 12.87 -14.51 0.91
C ARG A 169 12.85 -15.44 2.12
N GLU A 170 13.73 -15.27 3.10
CA GLU A 170 13.72 -16.04 4.34
C GLU A 170 12.43 -15.81 5.15
N HIS A 171 11.87 -14.59 5.09
CA HIS A 171 10.58 -14.24 5.73
C HIS A 171 9.37 -14.68 4.90
N LEU A 172 9.56 -14.94 3.60
CA LEU A 172 8.50 -15.23 2.65
C LEU A 172 8.47 -16.71 2.28
N SER A 173 7.75 -17.52 3.00
CA SER A 173 7.62 -18.94 2.64
C SER A 173 6.78 -19.18 1.36
N LEU A 174 6.03 -18.21 0.83
CA LEU A 174 5.07 -18.43 -0.27
C LEU A 174 4.75 -17.22 -1.17
N ILE A 175 5.55 -16.13 -1.22
CA ILE A 175 5.13 -14.91 -1.93
C ILE A 175 6.04 -14.57 -3.11
N HIS A 176 5.43 -14.06 -4.22
CA HIS A 176 6.14 -13.56 -5.40
C HIS A 176 6.74 -12.19 -5.13
N ILE A 177 8.06 -12.06 -5.30
CA ILE A 177 8.75 -10.77 -5.30
C ILE A 177 8.74 -10.25 -6.74
N SER A 178 8.05 -9.13 -6.97
CA SER A 178 8.13 -8.39 -8.24
C SER A 178 9.22 -7.33 -8.12
N GLU A 179 10.30 -7.48 -8.87
CA GLU A 179 11.26 -6.39 -9.06
C GLU A 179 10.64 -5.35 -9.99
N PRO A 180 10.74 -4.03 -9.68
CA PRO A 180 10.45 -3.03 -10.69
C PRO A 180 11.44 -3.23 -11.84
N THR A 181 10.91 -3.46 -13.03
CA THR A 181 11.74 -3.55 -14.25
C THR A 181 12.58 -2.28 -14.34
N ARG A 182 13.91 -2.45 -14.27
CA ARG A 182 14.86 -1.39 -14.55
C ARG A 182 14.53 -0.83 -15.94
N PRO A 183 14.31 0.48 -16.12
CA PRO A 183 14.19 1.02 -17.47
C PRO A 183 15.47 0.65 -18.24
N GLU A 184 15.32 0.00 -19.37
CA GLU A 184 16.43 -0.21 -20.30
C GLU A 184 17.06 1.15 -20.62
N PRO A 185 18.41 1.29 -20.58
CA PRO A 185 19.05 2.53 -20.99
C PRO A 185 18.67 2.79 -22.44
N ILE A 186 18.04 3.92 -22.69
CA ILE A 186 17.74 4.40 -24.05
C ILE A 186 19.06 4.67 -24.73
N SER A 187 19.39 3.88 -25.72
CA SER A 187 20.54 4.05 -26.61
C SER A 187 20.37 5.28 -27.50
#